data_4c3d06bf7ad6f5137f1b486c6b65df69
#
_entry.id   4c3d06bf7ad6f5137f1b486c6b65df69
#
_cell.length_a   1.000
_cell.length_b   1.000
_cell.length_c   1.000
_cell.angle_alpha   90.00
_cell.angle_beta   90.00
_cell.angle_gamma   90.00
#
_symmetry.space_group_name_H-M   'P 1'
#
loop_
_entity.id
_entity.type
_entity.pdbx_description
1 polymer ?
#
loop_
_entity_poly.entity_id
_entity_poly.type
_entity_poly.pdbx_seq_one_letter_code
_entity_poly.pdbx_strand_id
1 'polypeptide(L)'
;GTVSQLVDSASGIHTRHNDYYLRRVRADSKDPIAQLMEDQGIPCEPDVMKPNSVKVFTFPMKAPEGAILRNDRTALEQLELWLTYQRYYCEHKPSVTISVREHEWMEVGAWVYKHFDEVSGVSFLPHSDHSYQQAPYEDCTKKEYTALAKKMPKSVNWDLISEYELTDMTVGTKTLACTGSVCELVDLVEEERDVE
;
A
#
# COMPACT_ATOMS: atom_id res chain seq x y z
N GLY A 1 -4.28 8.28 -3.31
CA GLY A 1 -4.74 7.18 -4.14
C GLY A 1 -3.73 6.72 -5.17
N THR A 2 -4.18 5.88 -6.09
CA THR A 2 -3.32 5.23 -7.10
C THR A 2 -2.61 6.25 -8.00
N VAL A 3 -3.31 7.32 -8.41
CA VAL A 3 -2.75 8.36 -9.29
C VAL A 3 -1.54 9.06 -8.68
N SER A 4 -1.53 9.32 -7.37
CA SER A 4 -0.39 9.96 -6.71
C SER A 4 0.88 9.11 -6.80
N GLN A 5 0.76 7.79 -6.86
CA GLN A 5 1.90 6.90 -7.03
C GLN A 5 2.52 7.00 -8.43
N LEU A 6 1.70 7.25 -9.47
CA LEU A 6 2.19 7.42 -10.83
C LEU A 6 3.09 8.65 -11.00
N VAL A 7 2.87 9.68 -10.19
CA VAL A 7 3.62 10.94 -10.23
C VAL A 7 4.60 11.07 -9.05
N ASP A 8 4.90 9.97 -8.38
CA ASP A 8 5.79 9.90 -7.20
C ASP A 8 5.45 10.94 -6.11
N SER A 9 4.16 11.17 -5.90
CA SER A 9 3.65 12.05 -4.85
C SER A 9 3.05 11.26 -3.69
N ALA A 10 2.98 11.86 -2.52
CA ALA A 10 2.22 11.28 -1.40
C ALA A 10 0.72 11.29 -1.72
N SER A 11 -0.01 10.28 -1.23
CA SER A 11 -1.46 10.23 -1.36
C SER A 11 -2.10 11.17 -0.32
N GLY A 12 -2.69 12.28 -0.77
CA GLY A 12 -3.27 13.26 0.13
C GLY A 12 -2.25 13.79 1.13
N ILE A 13 -2.59 13.75 2.42
CA ILE A 13 -1.70 14.19 3.51
C ILE A 13 -0.97 13.02 4.21
N HIS A 14 -0.91 11.84 3.56
CA HIS A 14 -0.16 10.72 4.10
C HIS A 14 1.34 11.02 4.12
N THR A 15 2.00 10.58 5.18
CA THR A 15 3.46 10.57 5.25
C THR A 15 4.06 9.49 4.35
N ARG A 16 5.32 9.62 3.96
CA ARG A 16 6.06 8.53 3.35
C ARG A 16 6.42 7.48 4.40
N HIS A 17 6.53 6.23 3.95
CA HIS A 17 6.78 5.11 4.88
C HIS A 17 8.12 5.25 5.60
N ASN A 18 9.20 5.42 4.82
CA ASN A 18 10.56 5.66 5.31
C ASN A 18 11.41 6.28 4.19
N ASP A 19 12.66 6.66 4.46
CA ASP A 19 13.63 7.12 3.44
C ASP A 19 13.83 6.07 2.33
N TYR A 20 14.05 4.81 2.74
CA TYR A 20 14.16 3.64 1.88
C TYR A 20 13.21 2.56 2.38
N TYR A 21 12.41 2.01 1.49
CA TYR A 21 11.47 0.95 1.83
C TYR A 21 11.19 0.05 0.62
N LEU A 22 10.71 -1.14 0.90
CA LEU A 22 10.23 -2.07 -0.09
C LEU A 22 8.70 -1.94 -0.20
N ARG A 23 8.22 -1.79 -1.42
CA ARG A 23 6.78 -1.87 -1.70
C ARG A 23 6.47 -3.16 -2.41
N ARG A 24 5.54 -3.93 -1.86
CA ARG A 24 5.09 -5.17 -2.47
C ARG A 24 3.70 -5.03 -3.05
N VAL A 25 3.53 -5.56 -4.25
CA VAL A 25 2.26 -5.59 -4.97
C VAL A 25 1.95 -7.04 -5.31
N ARG A 26 0.75 -7.46 -4.96
CA ARG A 26 0.23 -8.79 -5.29
C ARG A 26 -0.52 -8.74 -6.60
N ALA A 27 -0.30 -9.74 -7.44
CA ALA A 27 -1.02 -9.93 -8.68
C ALA A 27 -1.36 -11.41 -8.87
N ASP A 28 -2.46 -11.69 -9.55
CA ASP A 28 -2.77 -13.06 -9.98
C ASP A 28 -1.66 -13.54 -10.92
N SER A 29 -1.21 -14.79 -10.75
CA SER A 29 -0.16 -15.37 -11.58
C SER A 29 -0.55 -15.52 -13.05
N LYS A 30 -1.85 -15.46 -13.36
CA LYS A 30 -2.42 -15.53 -14.71
C LYS A 30 -2.70 -14.15 -15.31
N ASP A 31 -2.55 -13.08 -14.52
CA ASP A 31 -2.72 -11.70 -15.01
C ASP A 31 -1.66 -11.41 -16.10
N PRO A 32 -2.06 -10.97 -17.29
CA PRO A 32 -1.17 -10.62 -18.38
C PRO A 32 -0.04 -9.66 -17.97
N ILE A 33 -0.37 -8.65 -17.16
CA ILE A 33 0.63 -7.68 -16.66
C ILE A 33 1.62 -8.38 -15.72
N ALA A 34 1.15 -9.28 -14.86
CA ALA A 34 2.02 -10.02 -13.96
C ALA A 34 3.00 -10.93 -14.72
N GLN A 35 2.50 -11.61 -15.76
CA GLN A 35 3.34 -12.46 -16.62
C GLN A 35 4.38 -11.62 -17.37
N LEU A 36 3.97 -10.52 -17.99
CA LEU A 36 4.88 -9.59 -18.66
C LEU A 36 5.96 -9.07 -17.71
N MET A 37 5.58 -8.64 -16.50
CA MET A 37 6.53 -8.11 -15.52
C MET A 37 7.55 -9.16 -15.08
N GLU A 38 7.10 -10.41 -14.87
CA GLU A 38 7.98 -11.51 -14.52
C GLU A 38 8.98 -11.83 -15.64
N ASP A 39 8.49 -11.97 -16.88
CA ASP A 39 9.33 -12.27 -18.05
C ASP A 39 10.33 -11.15 -18.35
N GLN A 40 9.98 -9.90 -18.03
CA GLN A 40 10.87 -8.75 -18.13
C GLN A 40 11.86 -8.65 -16.95
N GLY A 41 11.82 -9.57 -16.00
CA GLY A 41 12.77 -9.70 -14.90
C GLY A 41 12.50 -8.77 -13.71
N ILE A 42 11.28 -8.32 -13.51
CA ILE A 42 10.92 -7.63 -12.26
C ILE A 42 10.95 -8.66 -11.12
N PRO A 43 11.66 -8.40 -10.01
CA PRO A 43 11.76 -9.32 -8.89
C PRO A 43 10.39 -9.69 -8.33
N CYS A 44 10.05 -10.96 -8.36
CA CYS A 44 8.82 -11.49 -7.78
C CYS A 44 9.08 -12.82 -7.08
N GLU A 45 8.15 -13.18 -6.21
CA GLU A 45 8.13 -14.45 -5.48
C GLU A 45 6.68 -14.94 -5.33
N PRO A 46 6.46 -16.22 -5.07
CA PRO A 46 5.13 -16.72 -4.74
C PRO A 46 4.60 -16.11 -3.45
N ASP A 47 3.30 -15.82 -3.38
CA ASP A 47 2.65 -15.37 -2.14
C ASP A 47 2.64 -16.51 -1.11
N VAL A 48 2.93 -16.15 0.16
CA VAL A 48 3.02 -17.17 1.24
C VAL A 48 1.69 -17.84 1.55
N MET A 49 0.57 -17.17 1.30
CA MET A 49 -0.78 -17.69 1.56
C MET A 49 -1.36 -18.42 0.35
N LYS A 50 -1.03 -17.97 -0.87
CA LYS A 50 -1.55 -18.50 -2.14
C LYS A 50 -0.44 -18.68 -3.17
N PRO A 51 0.55 -19.56 -2.91
CA PRO A 51 1.75 -19.67 -3.75
C PRO A 51 1.49 -20.13 -5.18
N ASN A 52 0.37 -20.81 -5.43
CA ASN A 52 0.03 -21.36 -6.75
C ASN A 52 -0.73 -20.37 -7.65
N SER A 53 -1.27 -19.30 -7.08
CA SER A 53 -2.17 -18.38 -7.82
C SER A 53 -1.79 -16.91 -7.71
N VAL A 54 -0.93 -16.54 -6.76
CA VAL A 54 -0.56 -15.14 -6.53
C VAL A 54 0.95 -14.98 -6.52
N LYS A 55 1.43 -13.96 -7.21
CA LYS A 55 2.81 -13.49 -7.20
C LYS A 55 2.93 -12.16 -6.47
N VAL A 56 4.02 -11.99 -5.75
CA VAL A 56 4.34 -10.78 -5.01
C VAL A 56 5.54 -10.12 -5.65
N PHE A 57 5.30 -8.99 -6.31
CA PHE A 57 6.34 -8.16 -6.91
C PHE A 57 6.90 -7.19 -5.88
N THR A 58 8.22 -7.07 -5.81
CA THR A 58 8.90 -6.21 -4.84
C THR A 58 9.61 -5.06 -5.54
N PHE A 59 9.22 -3.83 -5.18
CA PHE A 59 9.78 -2.60 -5.74
C PHE A 59 10.58 -1.86 -4.68
N PRO A 60 11.85 -1.50 -4.97
CA PRO A 60 12.63 -0.63 -4.11
C PRO A 60 12.13 0.81 -4.24
N MET A 61 11.76 1.42 -3.13
CA MET A 61 11.25 2.78 -3.08
C MET A 61 12.19 3.67 -2.28
N LYS A 62 12.32 4.92 -2.73
CA LYS A 62 13.04 5.98 -2.03
C LYS A 62 12.12 7.18 -1.89
N ALA A 63 12.00 7.72 -0.68
CA ALA A 63 11.26 8.96 -0.49
C ALA A 63 11.98 10.14 -1.17
N PRO A 64 11.24 11.11 -1.73
CA PRO A 64 11.82 12.36 -2.18
C PRO A 64 12.57 13.08 -1.04
N GLU A 65 13.58 13.86 -1.39
CA GLU A 65 14.31 14.67 -0.41
C GLU A 65 13.37 15.65 0.27
N GLY A 66 13.45 15.73 1.60
CA GLY A 66 12.57 16.60 2.41
C GLY A 66 11.14 16.09 2.58
N ALA A 67 10.82 14.88 2.12
CA ALA A 67 9.52 14.27 2.38
C ALA A 67 9.33 14.00 3.87
N ILE A 68 8.12 14.25 4.37
CA ILE A 68 7.75 13.90 5.74
C ILE A 68 7.52 12.40 5.84
N LEU A 69 8.23 11.76 6.76
CA LEU A 69 8.15 10.33 7.02
C LEU A 69 7.20 10.03 8.18
N ARG A 70 6.78 8.78 8.29
CA ARG A 70 5.88 8.34 9.37
C ARG A 70 6.45 8.53 10.78
N ASN A 71 7.78 8.62 10.89
CA ASN A 71 8.47 8.79 12.17
C ASN A 71 8.71 10.25 12.56
N ASP A 72 8.51 11.20 11.65
CA ASP A 72 8.83 12.62 11.85
C ASP A 72 7.75 13.36 12.64
N ARG A 73 6.57 12.75 12.81
CA ARG A 73 5.43 13.35 13.50
C ARG A 73 4.82 12.39 14.50
N THR A 74 4.31 12.96 15.58
CA THR A 74 3.44 12.25 16.51
C THR A 74 2.06 12.03 15.94
N ALA A 75 1.27 11.13 16.52
CA ALA A 75 -0.11 10.90 16.11
C ALA A 75 -0.96 12.18 16.25
N LEU A 76 -0.76 12.96 17.34
CA LEU A 76 -1.47 14.21 17.55
C LEU A 76 -1.11 15.28 16.51
N GLU A 77 0.16 15.44 16.16
CA GLU A 77 0.57 16.38 15.10
C GLU A 77 -0.05 16.03 13.74
N GLN A 78 -0.20 14.75 13.44
CA GLN A 78 -0.88 14.29 12.23
C GLN A 78 -2.39 14.59 12.28
N LEU A 79 -3.03 14.41 13.44
CA LEU A 79 -4.45 14.73 13.67
C LEU A 79 -4.72 16.23 13.58
N GLU A 80 -3.86 17.08 14.15
CA GLU A 80 -3.99 18.55 14.04
C GLU A 80 -3.83 19.01 12.59
N LEU A 81 -2.90 18.41 11.84
CA LEU A 81 -2.78 18.67 10.41
C LEU A 81 -4.06 18.26 9.66
N TRP A 82 -4.59 17.06 9.96
CA TRP A 82 -5.83 16.58 9.37
C TRP A 82 -6.99 17.54 9.66
N LEU A 83 -7.14 17.97 10.90
CA LEU A 83 -8.20 18.89 11.31
C LEU A 83 -8.09 20.24 10.60
N THR A 84 -6.87 20.74 10.38
CA THR A 84 -6.62 21.96 9.62
C THR A 84 -7.13 21.83 8.19
N TYR A 85 -6.81 20.72 7.50
CA TYR A 85 -7.32 20.48 6.14
C TYR A 85 -8.81 20.25 6.11
N GLN A 86 -9.38 19.58 7.10
CA GLN A 86 -10.82 19.35 7.22
C GLN A 86 -11.58 20.67 7.35
N ARG A 87 -11.10 21.60 8.17
CA ARG A 87 -11.78 22.89 8.44
C ARG A 87 -11.66 23.90 7.31
N TYR A 88 -10.52 23.93 6.63
CA TYR A 88 -10.18 25.06 5.76
C TYR A 88 -10.00 24.71 4.28
N TYR A 89 -9.93 23.43 3.94
CA TYR A 89 -9.63 23.03 2.57
C TYR A 89 -10.58 21.99 1.96
N CYS A 90 -11.02 21.01 2.72
CA CYS A 90 -11.80 19.89 2.19
C CYS A 90 -13.28 20.03 2.53
N GLU A 91 -14.15 19.98 1.53
CA GLU A 91 -15.61 19.88 1.75
C GLU A 91 -16.01 18.52 2.32
N HIS A 92 -15.34 17.44 1.87
CA HIS A 92 -15.57 16.11 2.37
C HIS A 92 -14.55 15.78 3.47
N LYS A 93 -13.60 14.90 3.22
CA LYS A 93 -12.56 14.57 4.20
C LYS A 93 -11.21 14.41 3.54
N PRO A 94 -10.13 14.91 4.14
CA PRO A 94 -8.78 14.56 3.71
C PRO A 94 -8.49 13.10 4.07
N SER A 95 -7.99 12.33 3.11
CA SER A 95 -7.58 10.96 3.35
C SER A 95 -6.28 10.93 4.15
N VAL A 96 -6.28 10.17 5.25
CA VAL A 96 -5.11 9.99 6.11
C VAL A 96 -5.13 8.63 6.79
N THR A 97 -3.94 8.12 7.06
CA THR A 97 -3.72 7.01 7.98
C THR A 97 -2.75 7.48 9.05
N ILE A 98 -3.20 7.54 10.28
CA ILE A 98 -2.43 7.99 11.44
C ILE A 98 -1.71 6.79 12.04
N SER A 99 -0.39 6.82 12.08
CA SER A 99 0.42 5.83 12.79
C SER A 99 0.48 6.20 14.27
N VAL A 100 -0.01 5.32 15.13
CA VAL A 100 -0.14 5.58 16.58
C VAL A 100 0.81 4.65 17.34
N ARG A 101 1.75 5.23 18.10
CA ARG A 101 2.63 4.47 18.99
C ARG A 101 1.86 4.02 20.23
N GLU A 102 2.31 2.96 20.87
CA GLU A 102 1.62 2.35 22.01
C GLU A 102 1.25 3.36 23.11
N HIS A 103 2.16 4.27 23.44
CA HIS A 103 1.93 5.28 24.47
C HIS A 103 1.04 6.45 24.06
N GLU A 104 0.75 6.62 22.75
CA GLU A 104 -0.06 7.73 22.21
C GLU A 104 -1.56 7.43 22.21
N TRP A 105 -1.99 6.16 22.37
CA TRP A 105 -3.39 5.76 22.20
C TRP A 105 -4.38 6.50 23.09
N MET A 106 -4.01 6.75 24.34
CA MET A 106 -4.90 7.45 25.28
C MET A 106 -5.08 8.92 24.88
N GLU A 107 -4.03 9.58 24.44
CA GLU A 107 -4.07 10.97 23.99
C GLU A 107 -4.85 11.09 22.67
N VAL A 108 -4.64 10.16 21.75
CA VAL A 108 -5.39 10.06 20.48
C VAL A 108 -6.88 9.85 20.77
N GLY A 109 -7.22 8.96 21.69
CA GLY A 109 -8.61 8.73 22.10
C GLY A 109 -9.27 9.99 22.69
N ALA A 110 -8.56 10.70 23.55
CA ALA A 110 -9.03 11.95 24.16
C ALA A 110 -9.20 13.05 23.09
N TRP A 111 -8.25 13.15 22.14
CA TRP A 111 -8.33 14.09 21.04
C TRP A 111 -9.55 13.82 20.13
N VAL A 112 -9.76 12.56 19.73
CA VAL A 112 -10.90 12.15 18.91
C VAL A 112 -12.22 12.46 19.62
N TYR A 113 -12.31 12.16 20.91
CA TYR A 113 -13.51 12.48 21.70
C TYR A 113 -13.79 13.99 21.74
N LYS A 114 -12.75 14.80 21.93
CA LYS A 114 -12.88 16.27 21.96
C LYS A 114 -13.36 16.86 20.62
N HIS A 115 -12.92 16.26 19.51
CA HIS A 115 -13.24 16.75 18.16
C HIS A 115 -14.24 15.85 17.43
N PHE A 116 -15.03 15.05 18.18
CA PHE A 116 -15.89 14.01 17.60
C PHE A 116 -16.85 14.54 16.55
N ASP A 117 -17.42 15.73 16.75
CA ASP A 117 -18.36 16.35 15.81
C ASP A 117 -17.69 16.86 14.51
N GLU A 118 -16.38 16.98 14.51
CA GLU A 118 -15.59 17.43 13.36
C GLU A 118 -14.90 16.24 12.62
N VAL A 119 -14.75 15.11 13.31
CA VAL A 119 -14.08 13.92 12.75
C VAL A 119 -15.04 13.16 11.85
N SER A 120 -14.83 13.24 10.55
CA SER A 120 -15.65 12.54 9.56
C SER A 120 -15.12 11.16 9.16
N GLY A 121 -13.81 10.97 9.17
CA GLY A 121 -13.20 9.69 8.85
C GLY A 121 -11.68 9.75 8.88
N VAL A 122 -11.10 9.04 9.85
CA VAL A 122 -9.66 8.89 10.07
C VAL A 122 -9.36 7.42 10.25
N SER A 123 -8.31 6.93 9.60
CA SER A 123 -7.82 5.56 9.80
C SER A 123 -6.64 5.59 10.75
N PHE A 124 -6.65 4.68 11.73
CA PHE A 124 -5.56 4.52 12.69
C PHE A 124 -4.86 3.18 12.44
N LEU A 125 -3.53 3.19 12.46
CA LEU A 125 -2.72 1.98 12.45
C LEU A 125 -1.77 1.99 13.65
N PRO A 126 -1.64 0.87 14.37
CA PRO A 126 -0.57 0.73 15.34
C PRO A 126 0.78 0.96 14.66
N HIS A 127 1.60 1.83 15.24
CA HIS A 127 2.97 1.97 14.79
C HIS A 127 3.75 0.72 15.22
N SER A 128 4.22 -0.04 14.24
CA SER A 128 5.00 -1.24 14.49
C SER A 128 6.31 -1.18 13.72
N ASP A 129 7.39 -1.50 14.39
CA ASP A 129 8.71 -1.70 13.78
C ASP A 129 8.85 -3.13 13.25
N HIS A 130 7.86 -3.99 13.54
CA HIS A 130 7.84 -5.38 13.08
C HIS A 130 7.09 -5.49 11.76
N SER A 131 7.77 -6.04 10.78
CA SER A 131 7.19 -6.40 9.50
C SER A 131 6.79 -7.89 9.54
N TYR A 132 5.59 -8.20 9.05
CA TYR A 132 5.23 -9.58 8.78
C TYR A 132 5.72 -9.98 7.37
N GLN A 133 5.81 -11.27 7.12
CA GLN A 133 6.31 -11.79 5.86
C GLN A 133 5.50 -11.24 4.68
N GLN A 134 6.20 -10.69 3.67
CA GLN A 134 5.61 -10.05 2.48
C GLN A 134 4.66 -8.88 2.80
N ALA A 135 4.93 -8.10 3.86
CA ALA A 135 4.18 -6.89 4.15
C ALA A 135 4.16 -5.95 2.94
N PRO A 136 3.04 -5.23 2.67
CA PRO A 136 2.93 -4.29 1.55
C PRO A 136 3.98 -3.18 1.57
N TYR A 137 4.39 -2.77 2.76
CA TYR A 137 5.48 -1.83 3.01
C TYR A 137 6.41 -2.41 4.05
N GLU A 138 7.71 -2.34 3.82
CA GLU A 138 8.74 -2.82 4.73
C GLU A 138 9.94 -1.90 4.69
N ASP A 139 10.43 -1.51 5.86
CA ASP A 139 11.64 -0.71 5.96
C ASP A 139 12.84 -1.47 5.38
N CYS A 140 13.70 -0.77 4.68
CA CYS A 140 14.96 -1.33 4.24
C CYS A 140 16.10 -0.32 4.39
N THR A 141 17.30 -0.85 4.45
CA THR A 141 18.51 -0.03 4.47
C THR A 141 18.82 0.48 3.05
N LYS A 142 19.59 1.57 2.97
CA LYS A 142 20.11 2.07 1.67
C LYS A 142 20.87 0.99 0.90
N LYS A 143 21.55 0.08 1.61
CA LYS A 143 22.28 -1.03 0.99
C LYS A 143 21.34 -2.03 0.31
N GLU A 144 20.28 -2.43 1.00
CA GLU A 144 19.25 -3.34 0.49
C GLU A 144 18.49 -2.71 -0.68
N TYR A 145 18.08 -1.43 -0.53
CA TYR A 145 17.51 -0.65 -1.61
C TYR A 145 18.41 -0.69 -2.86
N THR A 146 19.69 -0.36 -2.70
CA THR A 146 20.63 -0.32 -3.82
C THR A 146 20.86 -1.69 -4.45
N ALA A 147 20.90 -2.75 -3.64
CA ALA A 147 21.05 -4.12 -4.12
C ALA A 147 19.83 -4.57 -4.93
N LEU A 148 18.62 -4.24 -4.48
CA LEU A 148 17.40 -4.57 -5.21
C LEU A 148 17.23 -3.70 -6.46
N ALA A 149 17.52 -2.40 -6.37
CA ALA A 149 17.46 -1.49 -7.52
C ALA A 149 18.37 -1.92 -8.67
N LYS A 150 19.52 -2.54 -8.38
CA LYS A 150 20.41 -3.11 -9.40
C LYS A 150 19.83 -4.36 -10.09
N LYS A 151 18.92 -5.06 -9.44
CA LYS A 151 18.23 -6.24 -9.99
C LYS A 151 17.04 -5.86 -10.87
N MET A 152 16.52 -4.64 -10.70
CA MET A 152 15.40 -4.16 -11.51
C MET A 152 15.84 -4.01 -12.98
N PRO A 153 14.98 -4.36 -13.94
CA PRO A 153 15.23 -4.06 -15.35
C PRO A 153 15.32 -2.55 -15.55
N LYS A 154 16.17 -2.10 -16.47
CA LYS A 154 16.33 -0.67 -16.77
C LYS A 154 15.06 -0.05 -17.37
N SER A 155 14.29 -0.83 -18.09
CA SER A 155 13.01 -0.47 -18.67
C SER A 155 12.18 -1.74 -18.86
N VAL A 156 10.87 -1.60 -18.81
CA VAL A 156 9.91 -2.64 -19.18
C VAL A 156 9.33 -2.27 -20.55
N ASN A 157 9.32 -3.22 -21.47
CA ASN A 157 8.70 -3.01 -22.77
C ASN A 157 7.20 -3.30 -22.68
N TRP A 158 6.43 -2.26 -22.41
CA TRP A 158 4.97 -2.34 -22.27
C TRP A 158 4.24 -2.59 -23.60
N ASP A 159 4.88 -2.36 -24.74
CA ASP A 159 4.26 -2.60 -26.06
C ASP A 159 3.95 -4.09 -26.30
N LEU A 160 4.62 -4.97 -25.56
CA LEU A 160 4.39 -6.41 -25.60
C LEU A 160 3.11 -6.86 -24.88
N ILE A 161 2.44 -5.98 -24.12
CA ILE A 161 1.27 -6.37 -23.32
C ILE A 161 0.17 -7.01 -24.16
N SER A 162 -0.02 -6.54 -25.39
CA SER A 162 -1.01 -7.09 -26.32
C SER A 162 -0.78 -8.56 -26.67
N GLU A 163 0.47 -9.05 -26.57
CA GLU A 163 0.79 -10.47 -26.81
C GLU A 163 0.34 -11.35 -25.63
N TYR A 164 0.32 -10.80 -24.42
CA TYR A 164 -0.11 -11.47 -23.20
C TYR A 164 -1.62 -11.39 -22.98
N GLU A 165 -2.29 -10.37 -23.51
CA GLU A 165 -3.75 -10.16 -23.40
C GLU A 165 -4.59 -10.97 -24.38
N LEU A 166 -3.98 -11.80 -25.24
CA LEU A 166 -4.70 -12.64 -26.20
C LEU A 166 -5.69 -13.61 -25.55
N THR A 167 -5.41 -14.03 -24.32
CA THR A 167 -6.28 -14.85 -23.49
C THR A 167 -6.17 -14.40 -22.03
N ASP A 168 -7.12 -13.62 -21.58
CA ASP A 168 -7.22 -13.29 -20.15
C ASP A 168 -7.86 -14.46 -19.41
N MET A 169 -7.04 -15.12 -18.60
CA MET A 169 -7.45 -16.21 -17.71
C MET A 169 -7.47 -15.79 -16.24
N THR A 170 -7.51 -14.49 -15.98
CA THR A 170 -7.54 -13.95 -14.62
C THR A 170 -8.84 -14.30 -13.94
N VAL A 171 -8.79 -15.03 -12.84
CA VAL A 171 -9.95 -15.34 -12.02
C VAL A 171 -10.05 -14.28 -10.93
N GLY A 172 -10.75 -13.22 -11.23
CA GLY A 172 -11.13 -12.13 -10.32
C GLY A 172 -9.98 -11.58 -9.46
N THR A 173 -9.62 -10.34 -9.66
CA THR A 173 -8.65 -9.63 -8.79
C THR A 173 -9.22 -9.49 -7.39
N LYS A 174 -8.81 -10.36 -6.49
CA LYS A 174 -9.16 -10.26 -5.07
C LYS A 174 -8.31 -9.17 -4.42
N THR A 175 -8.93 -8.03 -4.17
CA THR A 175 -8.27 -6.95 -3.46
C THR A 175 -8.15 -7.32 -1.99
N LEU A 176 -6.91 -7.42 -1.49
CA LEU A 176 -6.64 -7.53 -0.06
C LEU A 176 -7.09 -6.25 0.64
N ALA A 177 -8.17 -6.32 1.38
CA ALA A 177 -8.55 -5.26 2.31
C ALA A 177 -7.86 -5.51 3.65
N CYS A 178 -7.10 -4.52 4.13
CA CYS A 178 -6.58 -4.54 5.49
C CYS A 178 -7.68 -4.08 6.44
N THR A 179 -8.19 -4.98 7.26
CA THR A 179 -9.05 -4.68 8.40
C THR A 179 -8.24 -4.82 9.68
N GLY A 180 -7.67 -3.70 10.16
CA GLY A 180 -6.87 -3.69 11.40
C GLY A 180 -5.55 -4.46 11.27
N SER A 181 -5.28 -5.40 12.17
CA SER A 181 -4.05 -6.19 12.23
C SER A 181 -4.05 -7.44 11.33
N VAL A 182 -5.12 -7.68 10.59
CA VAL A 182 -5.29 -8.87 9.75
C VAL A 182 -5.63 -8.44 8.33
N CYS A 183 -4.90 -8.99 7.36
CA CYS A 183 -5.29 -8.90 5.95
C CYS A 183 -6.29 -10.01 5.65
N GLU A 184 -7.57 -9.69 5.49
CA GLU A 184 -8.56 -10.63 5.03
C GLU A 184 -8.64 -10.67 3.51
N LEU A 185 -8.55 -11.87 2.96
CA LEU A 185 -8.91 -12.16 1.58
C LEU A 185 -10.42 -12.36 1.54
N VAL A 186 -11.14 -11.41 0.97
CA VAL A 186 -12.56 -11.61 0.67
C VAL A 186 -12.65 -12.51 -0.55
N ASP A 187 -13.01 -13.78 -0.33
CA ASP A 187 -13.37 -14.68 -1.41
C ASP A 187 -14.75 -14.27 -1.93
N LEU A 188 -14.79 -13.61 -3.08
CA LEU A 188 -16.03 -13.55 -3.85
C LEU A 188 -16.25 -14.96 -4.40
N VAL A 189 -17.05 -15.76 -3.72
CA VAL A 189 -17.55 -17.02 -4.24
C VAL A 189 -18.52 -16.62 -5.36
N GLU A 190 -18.18 -16.90 -6.61
CA GLU A 190 -19.17 -16.94 -7.66
C GLU A 190 -20.14 -18.08 -7.32
N GLU A 191 -21.36 -17.74 -6.92
CA GLU A 191 -22.46 -18.69 -6.96
C GLU A 191 -22.63 -19.10 -8.43
N GLU A 192 -22.23 -20.32 -8.75
CA GLU A 192 -22.69 -21.00 -9.95
C GLU A 192 -24.21 -21.01 -9.88
N ARG A 193 -24.88 -20.14 -10.65
CA ARG A 193 -26.30 -20.30 -10.89
C ARG A 193 -26.44 -21.48 -11.84
N ASP A 194 -26.80 -22.60 -11.29
CA ASP A 194 -27.36 -23.70 -12.03
C ASP A 194 -28.60 -23.15 -12.76
N VAL A 195 -28.47 -23.03 -14.07
CA VAL A 195 -29.61 -22.78 -14.94
C VAL A 195 -30.18 -24.14 -15.30
N GLU A 196 -31.27 -24.52 -14.65
CA GLU A 196 -32.19 -25.57 -15.13
C GLU A 196 -32.95 -25.11 -16.40
#